data_d60b88b1f84457574c00145602e64cdd
#
_entry.id   d60b88b1f84457574c00145602e64cdd
#
_cell.length_a   1.000
_cell.length_b   1.000
_cell.length_c   1.000
_cell.angle_alpha   90.00
_cell.angle_beta   90.00
_cell.angle_gamma   90.00
#
_symmetry.space_group_name_H-M   'P 1'
#
loop_
_entity.id
_entity.type
_entity.pdbx_description
1 polymer ?
#
loop_
_entity_poly.entity_id
_entity_poly.type
_entity_poly.pdbx_seq_one_letter_code
_entity_poly.pdbx_strand_id
1 'polypeptide(L)'
;MSELPSDLEIARAARIRPIGEIAAAAGVNADALEQYGRYKAKIDPGRLAAPAPHGKVVLVSAMSPTPAGEGKSTTTVGLADSLARAGHKVMIALREPSLGPVLGMKGGATGGGYSQVLPMDEINLHFTGDFHAITSANNALMALVDNHIYQGNALNIDPRRMTFKRVLDMNDRSLREVVIGLGGPTQGVPRQDGFDITVASEIMAVFCLATDLADLRSRLGRITFGYTYDRAPVTVADLGVEGALTLLLKEAVKPNLVQTIAGTPALVHGGPFANIAHGCNSLIATQTARRLADIVVTEAGFGADLGAEKFMDIKARYGGLAPSAVVVVATVRALKMQGGVAKDQLTRPDVAALEAGVVNLRRHVRNVEKFGVTPVVAINQFSSDSPEELDWLLAWCAAEGVRAAVADVWGRGGGGDGGDELAALVAQAVETPSSFRHLYPLELPVEDKIRTIAQEIYGADGVDFSVPALKRLADIERNGWGSLPVCMAKTQYSFTDDASRLGAPKGFTIHVRDLLPKTGAGFIVALTGAVMTMPGLPAVPAALRMDVDAEGNPIGLT
;
A
#
# COMPACT_ATOMS: atom_id res chain seq x y z
N MET A 1 34.74 -4.27 14.74
CA MET A 1 33.91 -4.38 13.53
C MET A 1 33.55 -2.94 13.18
N SER A 2 33.88 -2.46 11.97
CA SER A 2 33.40 -1.15 11.51
C SER A 2 31.86 -1.21 11.54
N GLU A 3 31.20 -0.23 12.16
CA GLU A 3 29.75 -0.10 12.06
C GLU A 3 29.35 -0.03 10.58
N LEU A 4 28.32 -0.79 10.21
CA LEU A 4 27.78 -0.71 8.87
C LEU A 4 27.18 0.69 8.67
N PRO A 5 27.38 1.34 7.49
CA PRO A 5 26.82 2.65 7.26
C PRO A 5 25.29 2.61 7.32
N SER A 6 24.69 3.69 7.80
CA SER A 6 23.24 3.86 7.84
C SER A 6 22.66 4.01 6.43
N ASP A 7 21.34 3.77 6.27
CA ASP A 7 20.64 3.96 5.00
C ASP A 7 20.86 5.37 4.42
N LEU A 8 20.87 6.39 5.27
CA LEU A 8 21.10 7.77 4.89
C LEU A 8 22.54 8.03 4.40
N GLU A 9 23.55 7.43 5.07
CA GLU A 9 24.95 7.53 4.66
C GLU A 9 25.19 6.84 3.31
N ILE A 10 24.58 5.67 3.09
CA ILE A 10 24.61 4.95 1.83
C ILE A 10 23.97 5.81 0.71
N ALA A 11 22.78 6.38 0.99
CA ALA A 11 22.07 7.24 0.04
C ALA A 11 22.91 8.47 -0.36
N ARG A 12 23.58 9.12 0.59
CA ARG A 12 24.45 10.28 0.33
C ARG A 12 25.71 9.94 -0.45
N ALA A 13 26.27 8.77 -0.22
CA ALA A 13 27.47 8.30 -0.95
C ALA A 13 27.16 7.88 -2.38
N ALA A 14 25.88 7.63 -2.70
CA ALA A 14 25.46 7.14 -4.00
C ALA A 14 25.63 8.19 -5.10
N ARG A 15 26.16 7.78 -6.26
CA ARG A 15 26.28 8.62 -7.47
C ARG A 15 25.06 8.41 -8.35
N ILE A 16 24.04 9.27 -8.17
CA ILE A 16 22.82 9.22 -8.97
C ILE A 16 22.94 10.06 -10.25
N ARG A 17 22.28 9.60 -11.29
CA ARG A 17 22.25 10.26 -12.60
C ARG A 17 21.18 11.36 -12.66
N PRO A 18 21.31 12.39 -13.49
CA PRO A 18 20.23 13.32 -13.78
C PRO A 18 18.98 12.58 -14.27
N ILE A 19 17.81 13.03 -13.82
CA ILE A 19 16.55 12.31 -14.10
C ILE A 19 16.22 12.24 -15.60
N GLY A 20 16.65 13.22 -16.37
CA GLY A 20 16.50 13.19 -17.83
C GLY A 20 17.22 12.02 -18.51
N GLU A 21 18.39 11.60 -17.98
CA GLU A 21 19.11 10.43 -18.49
C GLU A 21 18.38 9.12 -18.16
N ILE A 22 17.83 9.04 -16.95
CA ILE A 22 16.99 7.89 -16.52
C ILE A 22 15.74 7.80 -17.39
N ALA A 23 15.07 8.92 -17.61
CA ALA A 23 13.89 9.01 -18.46
C ALA A 23 14.18 8.56 -19.90
N ALA A 24 15.26 9.06 -20.49
CA ALA A 24 15.67 8.69 -21.84
C ALA A 24 16.00 7.19 -21.95
N ALA A 25 16.74 6.64 -20.98
CA ALA A 25 17.06 5.20 -20.92
C ALA A 25 15.80 4.33 -20.75
N ALA A 26 14.79 4.81 -20.02
CA ALA A 26 13.50 4.15 -19.87
C ALA A 26 12.60 4.25 -21.12
N GLY A 27 12.94 5.14 -22.08
CA GLY A 27 12.15 5.37 -23.29
C GLY A 27 11.04 6.42 -23.11
N VAL A 28 11.16 7.30 -22.13
CA VAL A 28 10.24 8.44 -21.94
C VAL A 28 10.64 9.56 -22.90
N ASN A 29 9.72 9.98 -23.77
CA ASN A 29 9.93 11.11 -24.67
C ASN A 29 9.90 12.45 -23.93
N ALA A 30 10.64 13.44 -24.42
CA ALA A 30 10.81 14.74 -23.76
C ALA A 30 9.48 15.46 -23.47
N ASP A 31 8.51 15.38 -24.37
CA ASP A 31 7.20 16.03 -24.21
C ASP A 31 6.33 15.44 -23.08
N ALA A 32 6.65 14.21 -22.67
CA ALA A 32 5.97 13.54 -21.57
C ALA A 32 6.68 13.73 -20.21
N LEU A 33 7.88 14.34 -20.20
CA LEU A 33 8.72 14.49 -19.01
C LEU A 33 8.64 15.92 -18.44
N GLU A 34 8.18 16.06 -17.20
CA GLU A 34 8.17 17.32 -16.48
C GLU A 34 9.16 17.23 -15.30
N GLN A 35 10.31 17.91 -15.41
CA GLN A 35 11.36 17.84 -14.38
C GLN A 35 10.98 18.64 -13.13
N TYR A 36 11.15 18.02 -11.96
CA TYR A 36 11.00 18.59 -10.62
C TYR A 36 12.38 18.65 -9.94
N GLY A 37 13.29 19.44 -10.50
CA GLY A 37 14.69 19.48 -10.11
C GLY A 37 15.54 18.48 -10.88
N ARG A 38 16.76 18.18 -10.35
CA ARG A 38 17.78 17.40 -11.07
C ARG A 38 17.51 15.88 -11.06
N TYR A 39 16.87 15.35 -10.02
CA TYR A 39 16.84 13.92 -9.73
C TYR A 39 15.43 13.32 -9.66
N LYS A 40 14.40 14.10 -9.90
CA LYS A 40 13.01 13.66 -9.95
C LYS A 40 12.25 14.36 -11.07
N ALA A 41 11.22 13.70 -11.59
CA ALA A 41 10.34 14.24 -12.63
C ALA A 41 8.95 13.65 -12.52
N LYS A 42 7.96 14.25 -13.16
CA LYS A 42 6.68 13.64 -13.44
C LYS A 42 6.62 13.15 -14.88
N ILE A 43 5.89 12.05 -15.10
CA ILE A 43 5.56 11.56 -16.44
C ILE A 43 4.10 11.87 -16.72
N ASP A 44 3.82 12.56 -17.82
CA ASP A 44 2.46 12.73 -18.35
C ASP A 44 2.07 11.51 -19.21
N PRO A 45 1.20 10.60 -18.71
CA PRO A 45 0.84 9.39 -19.46
C PRO A 45 0.09 9.69 -20.77
N GLY A 46 -0.59 10.85 -20.84
CA GLY A 46 -1.31 11.29 -22.03
C GLY A 46 -0.40 11.73 -23.18
N ARG A 47 0.84 12.17 -22.87
CA ARG A 47 1.86 12.57 -23.86
C ARG A 47 2.92 11.50 -24.08
N LEU A 48 2.86 10.40 -23.36
CA LEU A 48 3.85 9.33 -23.46
C LEU A 48 3.73 8.59 -24.78
N ALA A 49 4.74 8.74 -25.64
CA ALA A 49 4.87 8.03 -26.90
C ALA A 49 5.44 6.61 -26.66
N ALA A 50 4.63 5.72 -26.14
CA ALA A 50 5.01 4.35 -25.82
C ALA A 50 3.89 3.38 -26.23
N PRO A 51 4.19 2.08 -26.46
CA PRO A 51 3.19 1.08 -26.84
C PRO A 51 2.08 0.92 -25.78
N ALA A 52 1.05 0.15 -26.10
CA ALA A 52 0.06 -0.28 -25.12
C ALA A 52 0.74 -1.03 -23.98
N PRO A 53 0.14 -1.08 -22.77
CA PRO A 53 0.74 -1.79 -21.64
C PRO A 53 0.97 -3.27 -21.95
N HIS A 54 2.24 -3.72 -21.93
CA HIS A 54 2.67 -5.08 -22.26
C HIS A 54 3.48 -5.74 -21.14
N GLY A 55 4.14 -4.93 -20.31
CA GLY A 55 5.02 -5.40 -19.24
C GLY A 55 4.31 -6.36 -18.28
N LYS A 56 4.99 -7.44 -17.95
CA LYS A 56 4.54 -8.46 -17.00
C LYS A 56 4.69 -7.94 -15.58
N VAL A 57 3.67 -8.16 -14.73
CA VAL A 57 3.66 -7.64 -13.36
C VAL A 57 4.15 -8.70 -12.38
N VAL A 58 5.16 -8.34 -11.60
CA VAL A 58 5.66 -9.10 -10.44
C VAL A 58 5.22 -8.37 -9.18
N LEU A 59 4.38 -9.01 -8.38
CA LEU A 59 3.92 -8.46 -7.10
C LEU A 59 4.82 -8.95 -5.97
N VAL A 60 5.38 -8.03 -5.19
CA VAL A 60 6.10 -8.34 -3.94
C VAL A 60 5.16 -8.14 -2.75
N SER A 61 4.97 -9.20 -1.99
CA SER A 61 4.23 -9.24 -0.73
C SER A 61 5.08 -9.90 0.34
N ALA A 62 4.52 -10.26 1.49
CA ALA A 62 5.26 -10.93 2.55
C ALA A 62 4.39 -11.93 3.31
N MET A 63 5.00 -12.72 4.18
CA MET A 63 4.34 -13.40 5.27
C MET A 63 3.80 -12.40 6.30
N SER A 64 3.09 -12.86 7.35
CA SER A 64 2.61 -11.98 8.42
C SER A 64 3.79 -11.24 9.07
N PRO A 65 3.76 -9.89 9.12
CA PRO A 65 4.92 -9.10 9.50
C PRO A 65 5.18 -9.12 11.01
N THR A 66 6.44 -8.82 11.38
CA THR A 66 6.80 -8.38 12.72
C THR A 66 6.60 -6.87 12.88
N PRO A 67 6.60 -6.33 14.10
CA PRO A 67 6.60 -4.88 14.32
C PRO A 67 7.79 -4.15 13.68
N ALA A 68 8.92 -4.84 13.47
CA ALA A 68 10.10 -4.28 12.80
C ALA A 68 10.01 -4.22 11.27
N GLY A 69 9.04 -4.95 10.69
CA GLY A 69 8.89 -5.10 9.23
C GLY A 69 9.77 -6.20 8.65
N GLU A 70 9.49 -6.58 7.39
CA GLU A 70 10.13 -7.73 6.73
C GLU A 70 11.02 -7.33 5.54
N GLY A 71 11.25 -6.04 5.33
CA GLY A 71 12.10 -5.55 4.25
C GLY A 71 11.49 -5.73 2.85
N LYS A 72 10.15 -5.68 2.72
CA LYS A 72 9.48 -5.78 1.41
C LYS A 72 10.00 -4.77 0.39
N SER A 73 10.04 -3.48 0.76
CA SER A 73 10.48 -2.42 -0.17
C SER A 73 11.94 -2.62 -0.56
N THR A 74 12.81 -2.99 0.39
CA THR A 74 14.21 -3.34 0.12
C THR A 74 14.31 -4.52 -0.85
N THR A 75 13.51 -5.58 -0.62
CA THR A 75 13.46 -6.74 -1.52
C THR A 75 12.91 -6.36 -2.90
N THR A 76 11.89 -5.49 -2.97
CA THR A 76 11.31 -5.01 -4.22
C THR A 76 12.34 -4.26 -5.07
N VAL A 77 13.08 -3.35 -4.45
CA VAL A 77 14.15 -2.57 -5.11
C VAL A 77 15.30 -3.48 -5.52
N GLY A 78 15.80 -4.31 -4.60
CA GLY A 78 16.91 -5.22 -4.87
C GLY A 78 16.60 -6.25 -5.95
N LEU A 79 15.40 -6.82 -5.96
CA LEU A 79 14.94 -7.71 -7.03
C LEU A 79 14.91 -7.01 -8.39
N ALA A 80 14.38 -5.78 -8.44
CA ALA A 80 14.32 -5.04 -9.68
C ALA A 80 15.72 -4.68 -10.22
N ASP A 81 16.64 -4.27 -9.35
CA ASP A 81 18.03 -4.00 -9.72
C ASP A 81 18.73 -5.28 -10.22
N SER A 82 18.50 -6.43 -9.56
CA SER A 82 19.07 -7.72 -9.98
C SER A 82 18.52 -8.19 -11.33
N LEU A 83 17.21 -8.02 -11.57
CA LEU A 83 16.59 -8.30 -12.87
C LEU A 83 17.15 -7.37 -13.97
N ALA A 84 17.33 -6.08 -13.67
CA ALA A 84 17.92 -5.14 -14.61
C ALA A 84 19.38 -5.50 -14.92
N ARG A 85 20.18 -5.91 -13.91
CA ARG A 85 21.55 -6.40 -14.09
C ARG A 85 21.62 -7.68 -14.92
N ALA A 86 20.61 -8.54 -14.81
CA ALA A 86 20.45 -9.74 -15.64
C ALA A 86 20.05 -9.44 -17.10
N GLY A 87 19.87 -8.15 -17.46
CA GLY A 87 19.58 -7.70 -18.83
C GLY A 87 18.10 -7.53 -19.16
N HIS A 88 17.19 -7.65 -18.18
CA HIS A 88 15.78 -7.37 -18.42
C HIS A 88 15.50 -5.85 -18.39
N LYS A 89 14.54 -5.41 -19.19
CA LYS A 89 14.02 -4.04 -19.13
C LYS A 89 13.00 -3.93 -18.00
N VAL A 90 13.42 -3.36 -16.88
CA VAL A 90 12.66 -3.34 -15.62
C VAL A 90 12.26 -1.92 -15.23
N MET A 91 11.08 -1.78 -14.64
CA MET A 91 10.64 -0.58 -13.94
C MET A 91 9.97 -0.95 -12.63
N ILE A 92 10.21 -0.14 -11.59
CA ILE A 92 9.58 -0.31 -10.28
C ILE A 92 8.36 0.59 -10.19
N ALA A 93 7.30 0.14 -9.48
CA ALA A 93 6.15 0.96 -9.14
C ALA A 93 5.85 0.85 -7.65
N LEU A 94 6.08 1.94 -6.88
CA LEU A 94 6.01 1.99 -5.42
C LEU A 94 4.95 2.96 -4.93
N ARG A 95 4.59 2.82 -3.65
CA ARG A 95 3.81 3.82 -2.93
C ARG A 95 4.70 4.96 -2.45
N GLU A 96 4.14 6.17 -2.44
CA GLU A 96 4.73 7.32 -1.77
C GLU A 96 4.52 7.18 -0.26
N PRO A 97 5.55 7.45 0.58
CA PRO A 97 5.42 7.38 2.04
C PRO A 97 4.64 8.57 2.61
N SER A 98 3.91 8.32 3.71
CA SER A 98 3.18 9.33 4.48
C SER A 98 4.06 9.89 5.60
N LEU A 99 3.97 11.19 5.86
CA LEU A 99 4.74 11.89 6.89
C LEU A 99 4.47 11.34 8.31
N GLY A 100 3.23 10.96 8.60
CA GLY A 100 2.88 10.45 9.91
C GLY A 100 3.71 9.23 10.34
N PRO A 101 3.79 8.15 9.55
CA PRO A 101 4.70 7.03 9.79
C PRO A 101 6.18 7.43 9.82
N VAL A 102 6.65 8.29 8.92
CA VAL A 102 8.05 8.73 8.84
C VAL A 102 8.48 9.42 10.14
N LEU A 103 7.68 10.36 10.64
CA LEU A 103 7.95 11.06 11.90
C LEU A 103 7.59 10.23 13.14
N GLY A 104 6.81 9.17 12.99
CA GLY A 104 6.29 8.31 14.06
C GLY A 104 7.20 7.16 14.44
N MET A 105 7.00 6.00 13.82
CA MET A 105 7.63 4.73 14.23
C MET A 105 8.47 4.05 13.16
N LYS A 106 8.23 4.35 11.88
CA LYS A 106 8.88 3.67 10.75
C LYS A 106 9.71 4.64 9.95
N GLY A 107 10.82 4.15 9.39
CA GLY A 107 11.46 4.75 8.24
C GLY A 107 10.51 4.83 7.04
N GLY A 108 10.91 5.54 6.01
CA GLY A 108 10.17 5.72 4.77
C GLY A 108 9.99 4.43 3.97
N ALA A 109 9.35 4.54 2.82
CA ALA A 109 9.08 3.43 1.91
C ALA A 109 10.08 3.37 0.73
N THR A 110 11.30 3.86 0.91
CA THR A 110 12.34 3.96 -0.14
C THR A 110 13.25 2.74 -0.27
N GLY A 111 13.04 1.70 0.52
CA GLY A 111 13.96 0.57 0.67
C GLY A 111 14.97 0.80 1.77
N GLY A 112 16.11 0.11 1.73
CA GLY A 112 17.18 0.23 2.73
C GLY A 112 18.49 -0.38 2.25
N GLY A 113 19.60 -0.06 2.94
CA GLY A 113 20.94 -0.49 2.55
C GLY A 113 21.30 -0.04 1.14
N TYR A 114 21.88 -0.95 0.37
CA TYR A 114 22.21 -0.70 -1.04
C TYR A 114 21.03 -0.89 -2.01
N SER A 115 19.85 -1.22 -1.52
CA SER A 115 18.62 -1.33 -2.31
C SER A 115 17.62 -0.22 -1.93
N GLN A 116 17.92 1.00 -2.37
CA GLN A 116 17.12 2.21 -2.12
C GLN A 116 16.72 2.93 -3.40
N VAL A 117 15.58 3.63 -3.33
CA VAL A 117 15.12 4.61 -4.32
C VAL A 117 15.54 6.01 -3.86
N LEU A 118 16.09 6.80 -4.78
CA LEU A 118 16.68 8.11 -4.49
C LEU A 118 16.05 9.24 -5.33
N PRO A 119 15.96 10.46 -4.81
CA PRO A 119 16.50 10.98 -3.53
C PRO A 119 15.61 10.58 -2.32
N MET A 120 16.18 9.87 -1.36
CA MET A 120 15.46 9.26 -0.25
C MET A 120 14.79 10.27 0.67
N ASP A 121 15.49 11.33 1.02
CA ASP A 121 15.01 12.39 1.91
C ASP A 121 13.84 13.17 1.30
N GLU A 122 13.92 13.55 0.02
CA GLU A 122 12.82 14.23 -0.66
C GLU A 122 11.59 13.35 -0.78
N ILE A 123 11.75 12.05 -1.10
CA ILE A 123 10.65 11.09 -1.20
C ILE A 123 9.94 10.91 0.16
N ASN A 124 10.70 10.86 1.25
CA ASN A 124 10.17 10.63 2.60
C ASN A 124 9.54 11.88 3.24
N LEU A 125 9.74 13.07 2.68
CA LEU A 125 9.22 14.33 3.22
C LEU A 125 8.17 14.96 2.28
N HIS A 126 8.55 15.94 1.47
CA HIS A 126 7.61 16.72 0.63
C HIS A 126 7.83 16.48 -0.87
N PHE A 127 8.03 15.32 -1.27
CA PHE A 127 8.43 14.81 -2.58
C PHE A 127 8.12 15.75 -3.79
N THR A 128 6.89 15.71 -4.33
CA THR A 128 6.43 16.57 -5.43
C THR A 128 5.12 17.29 -5.12
N GLY A 129 4.59 17.12 -3.91
CA GLY A 129 3.37 17.77 -3.45
C GLY A 129 2.08 16.97 -3.67
N ASP A 130 2.15 15.71 -4.07
CA ASP A 130 0.96 14.90 -4.35
C ASP A 130 0.09 14.71 -3.10
N PHE A 131 0.70 14.46 -1.94
CA PHE A 131 -0.03 14.34 -0.67
C PHE A 131 -0.64 15.67 -0.22
N HIS A 132 0.06 16.79 -0.47
CA HIS A 132 -0.53 18.10 -0.24
C HIS A 132 -1.77 18.33 -1.12
N ALA A 133 -1.71 17.98 -2.40
CA ALA A 133 -2.85 18.09 -3.32
C ALA A 133 -4.04 17.22 -2.86
N ILE A 134 -3.78 15.97 -2.45
CA ILE A 134 -4.81 15.06 -1.94
C ILE A 134 -5.42 15.59 -0.62
N THR A 135 -4.59 16.05 0.31
CA THR A 135 -5.03 16.67 1.56
C THR A 135 -5.89 17.91 1.29
N SER A 136 -5.45 18.76 0.36
CA SER A 136 -6.16 19.99 -0.03
C SER A 136 -7.51 19.67 -0.69
N ALA A 137 -7.57 18.70 -1.60
CA ALA A 137 -8.81 18.28 -2.25
C ALA A 137 -9.81 17.72 -1.23
N ASN A 138 -9.34 16.88 -0.30
CA ASN A 138 -10.18 16.31 0.75
C ASN A 138 -10.76 17.39 1.67
N ASN A 139 -9.93 18.32 2.12
CA ASN A 139 -10.35 19.39 3.03
C ASN A 139 -11.19 20.45 2.32
N ALA A 140 -10.95 20.71 1.02
CA ALA A 140 -11.80 21.54 0.19
C ALA A 140 -13.21 20.98 0.07
N LEU A 141 -13.35 19.65 -0.15
CA LEU A 141 -14.66 18.99 -0.15
C LEU A 141 -15.41 19.27 1.17
N MET A 142 -14.76 19.04 2.31
CA MET A 142 -15.42 19.23 3.60
C MET A 142 -15.74 20.70 3.89
N ALA A 143 -14.91 21.64 3.45
CA ALA A 143 -15.21 23.06 3.55
C ALA A 143 -16.42 23.44 2.70
N LEU A 144 -16.53 22.91 1.47
CA LEU A 144 -17.67 23.14 0.58
C LEU A 144 -18.96 22.52 1.13
N VAL A 145 -18.90 21.35 1.72
CA VAL A 145 -20.05 20.69 2.37
C VAL A 145 -20.55 21.54 3.57
N ASP A 146 -19.65 21.95 4.47
CA ASP A 146 -20.03 22.77 5.62
C ASP A 146 -20.55 24.15 5.20
N ASN A 147 -19.97 24.74 4.14
CA ASN A 147 -20.51 25.97 3.54
C ASN A 147 -21.91 25.77 2.97
N HIS A 148 -22.17 24.65 2.26
CA HIS A 148 -23.50 24.33 1.73
C HIS A 148 -24.54 24.20 2.85
N ILE A 149 -24.19 23.52 3.95
CA ILE A 149 -25.07 23.39 5.13
C ILE A 149 -25.35 24.76 5.74
N TYR A 150 -24.34 25.62 5.87
CA TYR A 150 -24.46 26.96 6.43
C TYR A 150 -25.30 27.89 5.54
N GLN A 151 -25.20 27.80 4.21
CA GLN A 151 -25.86 28.66 3.23
C GLN A 151 -27.30 28.21 2.88
N GLY A 152 -27.94 27.45 3.76
CA GLY A 152 -29.34 27.08 3.62
C GLY A 152 -29.62 25.62 3.30
N ASN A 153 -28.59 24.79 3.14
CA ASN A 153 -28.69 23.32 3.06
C ASN A 153 -29.75 22.81 2.05
N ALA A 154 -29.69 23.30 0.82
CA ALA A 154 -30.66 22.96 -0.24
C ALA A 154 -30.70 21.43 -0.54
N LEU A 155 -29.62 20.69 -0.25
CA LEU A 155 -29.57 19.23 -0.39
C LEU A 155 -30.15 18.48 0.81
N ASN A 156 -30.69 19.17 1.81
CA ASN A 156 -31.29 18.58 3.01
C ASN A 156 -30.36 17.63 3.78
N ILE A 157 -29.05 17.95 3.84
CA ILE A 157 -28.02 17.14 4.51
C ILE A 157 -28.29 17.11 6.02
N ASP A 158 -28.26 15.92 6.64
CA ASP A 158 -28.25 15.77 8.09
C ASP A 158 -26.80 15.87 8.62
N PRO A 159 -26.40 16.96 9.34
CA PRO A 159 -25.04 17.14 9.83
C PRO A 159 -24.54 16.05 10.80
N ARG A 160 -25.46 15.23 11.35
CA ARG A 160 -25.17 14.12 12.25
C ARG A 160 -24.86 12.82 11.47
N ARG A 161 -25.04 12.80 10.14
CA ARG A 161 -24.89 11.62 9.28
C ARG A 161 -23.78 11.79 8.25
N MET A 162 -22.75 12.55 8.61
CA MET A 162 -21.55 12.68 7.79
C MET A 162 -20.74 11.39 7.84
N THR A 163 -20.29 10.92 6.69
CA THR A 163 -19.46 9.69 6.54
C THR A 163 -18.05 9.99 6.09
N PHE A 164 -17.75 11.26 5.85
CA PHE A 164 -16.48 11.74 5.36
C PHE A 164 -15.88 12.72 6.38
N LYS A 165 -14.57 12.62 6.60
CA LYS A 165 -13.83 13.44 7.55
C LYS A 165 -12.80 14.33 6.84
N ARG A 166 -12.31 15.33 7.54
CA ARG A 166 -11.11 16.06 7.15
C ARG A 166 -9.88 15.17 7.24
N VAL A 167 -8.75 15.61 6.68
CA VAL A 167 -7.51 14.85 6.75
C VAL A 167 -6.32 15.74 7.10
N LEU A 168 -5.32 15.09 7.70
CA LEU A 168 -3.99 15.64 7.94
C LEU A 168 -2.98 14.50 7.75
N ASP A 169 -1.89 14.74 7.00
CA ASP A 169 -0.86 13.71 6.80
C ASP A 169 0.12 13.66 7.97
N MET A 170 -0.42 13.44 9.16
CA MET A 170 0.31 13.35 10.41
C MET A 170 -0.40 12.41 11.39
N ASN A 171 0.37 11.75 12.25
CA ASN A 171 -0.18 10.96 13.35
C ASN A 171 -0.59 11.87 14.50
N ASP A 172 -1.89 12.17 14.64
CA ASP A 172 -2.40 13.01 15.72
C ASP A 172 -3.69 12.44 16.33
N ARG A 173 -3.56 11.74 17.46
CA ARG A 173 -4.70 11.15 18.17
C ARG A 173 -5.70 12.17 18.70
N SER A 174 -5.26 13.43 18.91
CA SER A 174 -6.12 14.49 19.45
C SER A 174 -7.17 14.96 18.44
N LEU A 175 -6.95 14.70 17.15
CA LEU A 175 -7.84 15.09 16.06
C LEU A 175 -8.88 14.02 15.67
N ARG A 176 -8.90 12.86 16.33
CA ARG A 176 -9.84 11.76 15.98
C ARG A 176 -11.29 12.18 16.05
N GLU A 177 -11.63 12.96 17.07
CA GLU A 177 -12.97 13.50 17.29
C GLU A 177 -12.85 14.95 17.73
N VAL A 178 -13.50 15.86 16.99
CA VAL A 178 -13.49 17.31 17.24
C VAL A 178 -14.91 17.87 17.10
N VAL A 179 -15.14 19.04 17.64
CA VAL A 179 -16.35 19.82 17.37
C VAL A 179 -15.97 21.02 16.54
N ILE A 180 -16.64 21.22 15.42
CA ILE A 180 -16.43 22.35 14.50
C ILE A 180 -17.63 23.28 14.47
N GLY A 181 -17.49 24.46 13.84
CA GLY A 181 -18.57 25.43 13.65
C GLY A 181 -18.97 26.22 14.92
N LEU A 182 -18.10 26.21 15.95
CA LEU A 182 -18.34 26.98 17.19
C LEU A 182 -18.11 28.48 16.94
N GLY A 183 -18.71 29.34 17.78
CA GLY A 183 -18.51 30.81 17.76
C GLY A 183 -19.74 31.62 17.36
N GLY A 184 -20.91 31.01 17.29
CA GLY A 184 -22.20 31.67 17.03
C GLY A 184 -22.64 31.66 15.55
N PRO A 185 -23.71 32.36 15.21
CA PRO A 185 -24.41 32.21 13.91
C PRO A 185 -23.57 32.53 12.68
N THR A 186 -22.51 33.30 12.81
CA THR A 186 -21.63 33.67 11.70
C THR A 186 -20.47 32.72 11.47
N GLN A 187 -20.32 31.67 12.31
CA GLN A 187 -19.16 30.77 12.29
C GLN A 187 -19.45 29.37 11.73
N GLY A 188 -20.68 29.11 11.32
CA GLY A 188 -21.10 27.82 10.75
C GLY A 188 -22.12 27.08 11.62
N VAL A 189 -22.36 25.81 11.29
CA VAL A 189 -23.28 24.93 12.02
C VAL A 189 -22.48 23.99 12.91
N PRO A 190 -22.61 24.06 14.26
CA PRO A 190 -21.89 23.16 15.16
C PRO A 190 -22.22 21.70 14.88
N ARG A 191 -21.19 20.88 14.69
CA ARG A 191 -21.31 19.43 14.54
C ARG A 191 -20.04 18.69 14.99
N GLN A 192 -20.19 17.42 15.24
CA GLN A 192 -19.04 16.53 15.41
C GLN A 192 -18.35 16.32 14.06
N ASP A 193 -17.05 16.31 14.06
CA ASP A 193 -16.17 15.96 12.94
C ASP A 193 -14.95 15.20 13.47
N GLY A 194 -13.98 14.94 12.63
CA GLY A 194 -12.70 14.36 12.98
C GLY A 194 -11.74 14.46 11.81
N PHE A 195 -10.53 13.96 12.05
CA PHE A 195 -9.51 13.87 11.01
C PHE A 195 -9.08 12.41 10.83
N ASP A 196 -8.97 11.99 9.58
CA ASP A 196 -8.23 10.79 9.20
C ASP A 196 -6.83 11.18 8.73
N ILE A 197 -5.87 10.26 8.74
CA ILE A 197 -4.60 10.51 8.06
C ILE A 197 -4.84 10.48 6.54
N THR A 198 -4.14 11.33 5.79
CA THR A 198 -4.37 11.51 4.34
C THR A 198 -4.39 10.19 3.57
N VAL A 199 -3.51 9.25 3.92
CA VAL A 199 -3.41 7.92 3.29
C VAL A 199 -4.56 6.95 3.63
N ALA A 200 -5.42 7.28 4.58
CA ALA A 200 -6.66 6.55 4.89
C ALA A 200 -7.89 7.15 4.21
N SER A 201 -7.75 8.31 3.54
CA SER A 201 -8.87 8.99 2.89
C SER A 201 -9.41 8.23 1.69
N GLU A 202 -10.69 8.42 1.41
CA GLU A 202 -11.30 7.90 0.18
C GLU A 202 -10.72 8.59 -1.07
N ILE A 203 -10.36 9.87 -1.00
CA ILE A 203 -9.73 10.58 -2.12
C ILE A 203 -8.38 9.94 -2.49
N MET A 204 -7.56 9.52 -1.51
CA MET A 204 -6.34 8.76 -1.79
C MET A 204 -6.65 7.44 -2.50
N ALA A 205 -7.69 6.72 -2.09
CA ALA A 205 -8.09 5.47 -2.73
C ALA A 205 -8.62 5.69 -4.16
N VAL A 206 -9.46 6.70 -4.36
CA VAL A 206 -9.94 7.15 -5.67
C VAL A 206 -8.76 7.50 -6.60
N PHE A 207 -7.84 8.31 -6.11
CA PHE A 207 -6.63 8.72 -6.84
C PHE A 207 -5.79 7.51 -7.31
N CYS A 208 -5.63 6.51 -6.44
CA CYS A 208 -4.85 5.32 -6.76
C CYS A 208 -5.56 4.31 -7.67
N LEU A 209 -6.89 4.34 -7.74
CA LEU A 209 -7.70 3.44 -8.59
C LEU A 209 -8.18 4.09 -9.88
N ALA A 210 -7.98 5.39 -10.04
CA ALA A 210 -8.27 6.08 -11.30
C ALA A 210 -7.32 5.61 -12.42
N THR A 211 -7.87 5.52 -13.63
CA THR A 211 -7.14 5.13 -14.84
C THR A 211 -6.66 6.33 -15.66
N ASP A 212 -7.33 7.44 -15.53
CA ASP A 212 -7.03 8.72 -16.15
C ASP A 212 -7.75 9.87 -15.44
N LEU A 213 -7.60 11.09 -15.94
CA LEU A 213 -8.20 12.29 -15.35
C LEU A 213 -9.75 12.31 -15.45
N ALA A 214 -10.31 11.70 -16.49
CA ALA A 214 -11.77 11.63 -16.68
C ALA A 214 -12.38 10.61 -15.70
N ASP A 215 -11.76 9.45 -15.53
CA ASP A 215 -12.15 8.45 -14.53
C ASP A 215 -11.96 9.00 -13.11
N LEU A 216 -10.86 9.74 -12.84
CA LEU A 216 -10.66 10.43 -11.56
C LEU A 216 -11.85 11.35 -11.24
N ARG A 217 -12.25 12.22 -12.17
CA ARG A 217 -13.41 13.10 -12.00
C ARG A 217 -14.70 12.33 -11.74
N SER A 218 -14.94 11.28 -12.52
CA SER A 218 -16.12 10.43 -12.38
C SER A 218 -16.16 9.75 -11.00
N ARG A 219 -15.03 9.22 -10.54
CA ARG A 219 -14.91 8.59 -9.21
C ARG A 219 -15.11 9.59 -8.08
N LEU A 220 -14.50 10.78 -8.17
CA LEU A 220 -14.72 11.86 -7.20
C LEU A 220 -16.20 12.22 -7.08
N GLY A 221 -16.92 12.32 -8.22
CA GLY A 221 -18.36 12.60 -8.23
C GLY A 221 -19.18 11.55 -7.48
N ARG A 222 -18.79 10.27 -7.51
CA ARG A 222 -19.50 9.17 -6.83
C ARG A 222 -19.24 9.09 -5.32
N ILE A 223 -18.27 9.80 -4.75
CA ILE A 223 -18.02 9.80 -3.30
C ILE A 223 -19.29 10.18 -2.55
N THR A 224 -19.76 9.32 -1.67
CA THR A 224 -20.84 9.61 -0.73
C THR A 224 -20.26 10.20 0.54
N PHE A 225 -20.49 11.49 0.79
CA PHE A 225 -19.92 12.18 1.97
C PHE A 225 -20.88 12.27 3.17
N GLY A 226 -22.15 11.96 2.97
CA GLY A 226 -23.15 12.00 4.03
C GLY A 226 -24.52 11.56 3.55
N TYR A 227 -25.55 11.78 4.39
CA TYR A 227 -26.92 11.42 4.09
C TYR A 227 -27.86 12.59 4.41
N THR A 228 -29.00 12.64 3.71
CA THR A 228 -30.11 13.56 4.03
C THR A 228 -30.80 13.17 5.32
N TYR A 229 -31.68 14.05 5.84
CA TYR A 229 -32.58 13.73 6.95
C TYR A 229 -33.47 12.50 6.64
N ASP A 230 -33.81 12.28 5.36
CA ASP A 230 -34.58 11.12 4.89
C ASP A 230 -33.69 9.88 4.61
N ARG A 231 -32.41 9.93 4.95
CA ARG A 231 -31.40 8.86 4.79
C ARG A 231 -31.04 8.50 3.35
N ALA A 232 -31.30 9.36 2.39
CA ALA A 232 -30.76 9.23 1.04
C ALA A 232 -29.25 9.60 1.05
N PRO A 233 -28.38 8.86 0.33
CA PRO A 233 -26.98 9.25 0.20
C PRO A 233 -26.84 10.56 -0.55
N VAL A 234 -25.87 11.39 -0.14
CA VAL A 234 -25.51 12.65 -0.83
C VAL A 234 -24.08 12.51 -1.34
N THR A 235 -23.90 12.76 -2.62
CA THR A 235 -22.64 12.59 -3.33
C THR A 235 -21.96 13.91 -3.64
N VAL A 236 -20.68 13.85 -4.00
CA VAL A 236 -19.92 15.01 -4.49
C VAL A 236 -20.54 15.59 -5.78
N ALA A 237 -21.10 14.73 -6.64
CA ALA A 237 -21.82 15.18 -7.86
C ALA A 237 -23.11 15.95 -7.52
N ASP A 238 -23.84 15.58 -6.45
CA ASP A 238 -25.01 16.34 -6.00
C ASP A 238 -24.62 17.75 -5.51
N LEU A 239 -23.42 17.88 -4.96
CA LEU A 239 -22.85 19.19 -4.58
C LEU A 239 -22.26 19.96 -5.77
N GLY A 240 -21.97 19.28 -6.90
CA GLY A 240 -21.48 19.87 -8.14
C GLY A 240 -20.01 20.34 -8.08
N VAL A 241 -19.17 19.71 -7.26
CA VAL A 241 -17.79 20.19 -7.00
C VAL A 241 -16.68 19.24 -7.47
N GLU A 242 -17.02 18.13 -8.11
CA GLU A 242 -16.04 17.13 -8.61
C GLU A 242 -15.03 17.76 -9.58
N GLY A 243 -15.43 18.77 -10.35
CA GLY A 243 -14.53 19.51 -11.23
C GLY A 243 -13.45 20.28 -10.49
N ALA A 244 -13.81 20.97 -9.40
CA ALA A 244 -12.85 21.70 -8.56
C ALA A 244 -11.86 20.75 -7.86
N LEU A 245 -12.33 19.62 -7.36
CA LEU A 245 -11.47 18.59 -6.76
C LEU A 245 -10.51 18.00 -7.80
N THR A 246 -10.99 17.73 -9.02
CA THR A 246 -10.15 17.25 -10.12
C THR A 246 -9.07 18.27 -10.49
N LEU A 247 -9.42 19.57 -10.51
CA LEU A 247 -8.48 20.65 -10.79
C LEU A 247 -7.33 20.69 -9.75
N LEU A 248 -7.63 20.48 -8.47
CA LEU A 248 -6.60 20.39 -7.41
C LEU A 248 -5.67 19.19 -7.60
N LEU A 249 -6.14 18.10 -8.19
CA LEU A 249 -5.41 16.85 -8.34
C LEU A 249 -4.73 16.69 -9.72
N LYS A 250 -4.97 17.56 -10.69
CA LYS A 250 -4.55 17.38 -12.10
C LYS A 250 -3.04 17.19 -12.30
N GLU A 251 -2.20 17.84 -11.49
CA GLU A 251 -0.75 17.68 -11.57
C GLU A 251 -0.28 16.47 -10.75
N ALA A 252 -0.92 16.23 -9.60
CA ALA A 252 -0.62 15.09 -8.75
C ALA A 252 -0.84 13.75 -9.48
N VAL A 253 -1.82 13.66 -10.38
CA VAL A 253 -2.19 12.42 -11.09
C VAL A 253 -1.08 11.87 -12.00
N LYS A 254 -0.08 12.68 -12.34
CA LYS A 254 1.10 12.26 -13.12
C LYS A 254 2.08 11.51 -12.21
N PRO A 255 2.50 10.27 -12.55
CA PRO A 255 3.43 9.50 -11.72
C PRO A 255 4.82 10.17 -11.60
N ASN A 256 5.42 10.05 -10.42
CA ASN A 256 6.75 10.59 -10.15
C ASN A 256 7.82 9.58 -10.55
N LEU A 257 8.73 9.99 -11.44
CA LEU A 257 9.90 9.23 -11.87
C LEU A 257 11.11 9.58 -11.00
N VAL A 258 11.75 8.54 -10.48
CA VAL A 258 13.00 8.56 -9.73
C VAL A 258 13.86 7.36 -10.14
N GLN A 259 14.93 7.07 -9.40
CA GLN A 259 15.84 5.97 -9.71
C GLN A 259 16.26 5.22 -8.43
N THR A 260 16.72 3.99 -8.60
CA THR A 260 17.42 3.27 -7.53
C THR A 260 18.89 3.70 -7.47
N ILE A 261 19.61 3.26 -6.43
CA ILE A 261 21.08 3.41 -6.35
C ILE A 261 21.77 2.82 -7.59
N ALA A 262 21.29 1.70 -8.11
CA ALA A 262 21.82 1.04 -9.30
C ALA A 262 21.38 1.73 -10.60
N GLY A 263 20.46 2.69 -10.55
CA GLY A 263 19.95 3.43 -11.70
C GLY A 263 18.77 2.78 -12.41
N THR A 264 18.11 1.81 -11.81
CA THR A 264 16.83 1.29 -12.32
C THR A 264 15.74 2.35 -12.17
N PRO A 265 14.92 2.63 -13.19
CA PRO A 265 13.85 3.62 -13.11
C PRO A 265 12.75 3.14 -12.16
N ALA A 266 12.23 4.05 -11.34
CA ALA A 266 11.15 3.79 -10.40
C ALA A 266 10.06 4.87 -10.49
N LEU A 267 8.80 4.46 -10.49
CA LEU A 267 7.64 5.31 -10.34
C LEU A 267 7.15 5.25 -8.90
N VAL A 268 7.10 6.39 -8.22
CA VAL A 268 6.56 6.52 -6.85
C VAL A 268 5.29 7.35 -6.93
N HIS A 269 4.12 6.77 -6.58
CA HIS A 269 2.85 7.46 -6.81
C HIS A 269 1.71 6.91 -5.96
N GLY A 270 1.09 7.78 -5.15
CA GLY A 270 0.02 7.45 -4.22
C GLY A 270 0.46 6.51 -3.10
N GLY A 271 -0.26 6.49 -1.98
CA GLY A 271 0.16 5.75 -0.80
C GLY A 271 -0.96 5.28 0.13
N PRO A 272 -2.03 4.63 -0.36
CA PRO A 272 -3.14 4.22 0.50
C PRO A 272 -2.70 3.15 1.50
N PHE A 273 -3.19 3.24 2.75
CA PHE A 273 -2.92 2.23 3.77
C PHE A 273 -3.54 0.88 3.42
N ALA A 274 -2.81 -0.22 3.71
CA ALA A 274 -3.24 -1.58 3.39
C ALA A 274 -4.18 -2.20 4.44
N ASN A 275 -4.34 -1.60 5.61
CA ASN A 275 -5.25 -2.08 6.65
C ASN A 275 -6.66 -1.49 6.55
N ILE A 276 -6.88 -0.46 5.74
CA ILE A 276 -8.18 0.19 5.56
C ILE A 276 -8.51 0.56 4.10
N ALA A 277 -7.52 0.48 3.22
CA ALA A 277 -7.66 0.67 1.79
C ALA A 277 -6.93 -0.47 1.05
N HIS A 278 -6.80 -0.38 -0.28
CA HIS A 278 -6.20 -1.46 -1.07
C HIS A 278 -4.67 -1.59 -0.96
N GLY A 279 -3.98 -0.60 -0.35
CA GLY A 279 -2.59 -0.73 0.06
C GLY A 279 -1.55 -0.88 -1.04
N CYS A 280 -1.83 -0.38 -2.24
CA CYS A 280 -0.97 -0.47 -3.43
C CYS A 280 -0.79 0.91 -4.05
N ASN A 281 0.29 1.11 -4.81
CA ASN A 281 0.48 2.31 -5.61
C ASN A 281 -0.63 2.48 -6.68
N SER A 282 -0.62 3.61 -7.39
CA SER A 282 -1.68 3.93 -8.35
C SER A 282 -1.72 2.99 -9.57
N LEU A 283 -2.89 2.83 -10.15
CA LEU A 283 -3.07 2.16 -11.45
C LEU A 283 -2.33 2.89 -12.56
N ILE A 284 -2.38 4.22 -12.57
CA ILE A 284 -1.70 5.05 -13.58
C ILE A 284 -0.19 4.76 -13.56
N ALA A 285 0.46 4.73 -12.40
CA ALA A 285 1.89 4.40 -12.30
C ALA A 285 2.18 2.98 -12.81
N THR A 286 1.39 1.99 -12.39
CA THR A 286 1.58 0.59 -12.82
C THR A 286 1.38 0.44 -14.33
N GLN A 287 0.36 1.06 -14.92
CA GLN A 287 0.11 1.00 -16.36
C GLN A 287 1.16 1.78 -17.16
N THR A 288 1.65 2.92 -16.64
CA THR A 288 2.76 3.67 -17.24
C THR A 288 4.03 2.83 -17.24
N ALA A 289 4.37 2.18 -16.13
CA ALA A 289 5.51 1.27 -16.05
C ALA A 289 5.39 0.11 -17.06
N ARG A 290 4.20 -0.48 -17.22
CA ARG A 290 3.94 -1.56 -18.18
C ARG A 290 4.05 -1.14 -19.65
N ARG A 291 3.95 0.16 -19.95
CA ARG A 291 4.22 0.70 -21.28
C ARG A 291 5.71 0.87 -21.57
N LEU A 292 6.51 1.02 -20.51
CA LEU A 292 7.92 1.38 -20.58
C LEU A 292 8.89 0.22 -20.34
N ALA A 293 8.43 -0.88 -19.73
CA ALA A 293 9.29 -1.98 -19.33
C ALA A 293 8.64 -3.34 -19.63
N ASP A 294 9.48 -4.39 -19.77
CA ASP A 294 9.02 -5.78 -19.99
C ASP A 294 8.61 -6.44 -18.67
N ILE A 295 9.25 -6.04 -17.56
CA ILE A 295 8.92 -6.49 -16.21
C ILE A 295 8.68 -5.28 -15.32
N VAL A 296 7.53 -5.26 -14.65
CA VAL A 296 7.17 -4.25 -13.63
C VAL A 296 7.16 -4.91 -12.27
N VAL A 297 8.05 -4.48 -11.39
CA VAL A 297 8.09 -4.94 -9.99
C VAL A 297 7.33 -3.95 -9.13
N THR A 298 6.32 -4.41 -8.41
CA THR A 298 5.49 -3.58 -7.54
C THR A 298 5.25 -4.26 -6.21
N GLU A 299 4.82 -3.52 -5.20
CA GLU A 299 4.55 -4.08 -3.88
C GLU A 299 3.12 -3.85 -3.40
N ALA A 300 2.66 -4.71 -2.48
CA ALA A 300 1.46 -4.53 -1.69
C ALA A 300 1.78 -4.47 -0.20
N GLY A 301 1.02 -3.66 0.56
CA GLY A 301 1.27 -3.46 1.98
C GLY A 301 0.98 -4.68 2.84
N PHE A 302 1.73 -4.87 3.92
CA PHE A 302 1.61 -5.98 4.87
C PHE A 302 1.83 -7.36 4.26
N GLY A 303 1.14 -8.39 4.80
CA GLY A 303 1.22 -9.77 4.34
C GLY A 303 0.36 -10.06 3.11
N ALA A 304 0.57 -11.23 2.50
CA ALA A 304 -0.17 -11.62 1.31
C ALA A 304 -1.67 -11.86 1.59
N ASP A 305 -2.04 -12.09 2.83
CA ASP A 305 -3.42 -12.19 3.28
C ASP A 305 -4.20 -10.86 3.25
N LEU A 306 -3.50 -9.74 3.29
CA LEU A 306 -4.08 -8.39 3.22
C LEU A 306 -3.72 -7.68 1.91
N GLY A 307 -2.42 -7.42 1.72
CA GLY A 307 -1.96 -6.61 0.59
C GLY A 307 -2.12 -7.32 -0.75
N ALA A 308 -1.67 -8.58 -0.87
CA ALA A 308 -1.79 -9.29 -2.14
C ALA A 308 -3.25 -9.62 -2.47
N GLU A 309 -4.07 -10.01 -1.48
CA GLU A 309 -5.50 -10.23 -1.68
C GLU A 309 -6.16 -8.97 -2.28
N LYS A 310 -5.94 -7.80 -1.68
CA LYS A 310 -6.51 -6.53 -2.17
C LYS A 310 -5.93 -6.09 -3.51
N PHE A 311 -4.66 -6.37 -3.76
CA PHE A 311 -4.09 -6.17 -5.08
C PHE A 311 -4.85 -7.00 -6.12
N MET A 312 -5.10 -8.29 -5.85
CA MET A 312 -5.78 -9.22 -6.76
C MET A 312 -7.25 -8.88 -6.95
N ASP A 313 -8.01 -8.71 -5.84
CA ASP A 313 -9.46 -8.57 -5.91
C ASP A 313 -9.96 -7.12 -6.07
N ILE A 314 -9.10 -6.11 -5.83
CA ILE A 314 -9.47 -4.70 -6.02
C ILE A 314 -8.65 -4.08 -7.15
N LYS A 315 -7.32 -3.91 -6.98
CA LYS A 315 -6.50 -3.17 -7.93
C LYS A 315 -6.42 -3.86 -9.30
N ALA A 316 -6.15 -5.17 -9.31
CA ALA A 316 -6.05 -5.93 -10.55
C ALA A 316 -7.38 -5.98 -11.30
N ARG A 317 -8.49 -6.05 -10.58
CA ARG A 317 -9.84 -6.02 -11.14
C ARG A 317 -10.12 -4.70 -11.86
N TYR A 318 -9.85 -3.55 -11.23
CA TYR A 318 -10.08 -2.24 -11.85
C TYR A 318 -9.07 -1.92 -12.96
N GLY A 319 -7.86 -2.41 -12.86
CA GLY A 319 -6.79 -2.15 -13.83
C GLY A 319 -6.71 -3.15 -14.97
N GLY A 320 -7.51 -4.21 -14.99
CA GLY A 320 -7.34 -5.31 -15.94
C GLY A 320 -5.96 -5.94 -15.85
N LEU A 321 -5.38 -6.02 -14.64
CA LEU A 321 -4.06 -6.58 -14.41
C LEU A 321 -4.14 -8.08 -14.15
N ALA A 322 -3.15 -8.82 -14.64
CA ALA A 322 -2.94 -10.22 -14.31
C ALA A 322 -1.47 -10.38 -13.89
N PRO A 323 -1.17 -10.51 -12.59
CA PRO A 323 0.19 -10.74 -12.14
C PRO A 323 0.76 -12.03 -12.72
N SER A 324 2.02 -11.98 -13.16
CA SER A 324 2.73 -13.14 -13.72
C SER A 324 3.40 -13.95 -12.63
N ALA A 325 3.84 -13.30 -11.54
CA ALA A 325 4.43 -13.95 -10.39
C ALA A 325 4.16 -13.13 -9.12
N VAL A 326 4.20 -13.79 -7.96
CA VAL A 326 4.17 -13.14 -6.64
C VAL A 326 5.40 -13.57 -5.85
N VAL A 327 6.16 -12.59 -5.39
CA VAL A 327 7.26 -12.81 -4.45
C VAL A 327 6.73 -12.67 -3.03
N VAL A 328 6.86 -13.73 -2.23
CA VAL A 328 6.50 -13.74 -0.81
C VAL A 328 7.76 -13.58 0.01
N VAL A 329 7.98 -12.42 0.58
CA VAL A 329 9.12 -12.14 1.45
C VAL A 329 8.93 -12.85 2.78
N ALA A 330 9.91 -13.66 3.16
CA ALA A 330 10.00 -14.33 4.45
C ALA A 330 11.29 -13.92 5.16
N THR A 331 11.27 -13.86 6.49
CA THR A 331 12.46 -13.64 7.31
C THR A 331 12.53 -14.67 8.42
N VAL A 332 13.74 -15.10 8.77
CA VAL A 332 13.99 -16.02 9.89
C VAL A 332 13.34 -15.51 11.17
N ARG A 333 13.51 -14.22 11.48
CA ARG A 333 12.92 -13.61 12.68
C ARG A 333 11.40 -13.59 12.69
N ALA A 334 10.75 -13.33 11.53
CA ALA A 334 9.29 -13.37 11.46
C ALA A 334 8.76 -14.79 11.66
N LEU A 335 9.41 -15.77 11.07
CA LEU A 335 9.05 -17.18 11.28
C LEU A 335 9.20 -17.59 12.74
N LYS A 336 10.32 -17.24 13.41
CA LYS A 336 10.51 -17.51 14.84
C LYS A 336 9.41 -16.83 15.69
N MET A 337 9.07 -15.58 15.39
CA MET A 337 7.96 -14.90 16.07
C MET A 337 6.62 -15.61 15.85
N GLN A 338 6.32 -16.05 14.64
CA GLN A 338 5.13 -16.84 14.33
C GLN A 338 5.15 -18.23 14.98
N GLY A 339 6.34 -18.74 15.35
CA GLY A 339 6.56 -19.94 16.17
C GLY A 339 6.51 -19.70 17.67
N GLY A 340 6.21 -18.46 18.11
CA GLY A 340 6.01 -18.13 19.53
C GLY A 340 7.22 -17.54 20.25
N VAL A 341 8.33 -17.24 19.56
CA VAL A 341 9.51 -16.62 20.18
C VAL A 341 9.24 -15.14 20.48
N ALA A 342 9.58 -14.70 21.67
CA ALA A 342 9.43 -13.31 22.10
C ALA A 342 10.33 -12.37 21.29
N LYS A 343 9.88 -11.12 21.10
CA LYS A 343 10.52 -10.13 20.23
C LYS A 343 12.01 -9.88 20.57
N ASP A 344 12.37 -9.88 21.83
CA ASP A 344 13.74 -9.65 22.33
C ASP A 344 14.67 -10.87 22.18
N GLN A 345 14.14 -12.04 21.79
CA GLN A 345 14.88 -13.28 21.58
C GLN A 345 15.08 -13.65 20.10
N LEU A 346 14.50 -12.90 19.17
CA LEU A 346 14.45 -13.23 17.73
C LEU A 346 15.84 -13.31 17.05
N THR A 347 16.87 -12.71 17.63
CA THR A 347 18.25 -12.75 17.10
C THR A 347 19.02 -14.01 17.48
N ARG A 348 18.49 -14.86 18.38
CA ARG A 348 19.14 -16.12 18.76
C ARG A 348 18.74 -17.23 17.78
N PRO A 349 19.68 -18.06 17.31
CA PRO A 349 19.35 -19.21 16.46
C PRO A 349 18.35 -20.15 17.14
N ASP A 350 17.28 -20.53 16.42
CA ASP A 350 16.23 -21.43 16.92
C ASP A 350 15.48 -22.09 15.75
N VAL A 351 15.99 -23.21 15.26
CA VAL A 351 15.39 -23.99 14.16
C VAL A 351 14.04 -24.59 14.58
N ALA A 352 13.88 -24.98 15.86
CA ALA A 352 12.60 -25.54 16.32
C ALA A 352 11.47 -24.50 16.26
N ALA A 353 11.78 -23.24 16.59
CA ALA A 353 10.82 -22.14 16.41
C ALA A 353 10.51 -21.84 14.95
N LEU A 354 11.49 -21.97 14.03
CA LEU A 354 11.25 -21.90 12.59
C LEU A 354 10.27 -22.97 12.13
N GLU A 355 10.48 -24.22 12.55
CA GLU A 355 9.60 -25.36 12.23
C GLU A 355 8.18 -25.11 12.74
N ALA A 356 8.02 -24.57 13.94
CA ALA A 356 6.71 -24.20 14.49
C ALA A 356 6.05 -23.05 13.71
N GLY A 357 6.82 -22.05 13.27
CA GLY A 357 6.30 -20.84 12.63
C GLY A 357 6.10 -20.92 11.12
N VAL A 358 6.75 -21.86 10.43
CA VAL A 358 6.71 -21.96 8.97
C VAL A 358 5.31 -22.24 8.41
N VAL A 359 4.38 -22.73 9.24
CA VAL A 359 2.96 -22.88 8.87
C VAL A 359 2.32 -21.56 8.43
N ASN A 360 2.82 -20.41 8.93
CA ASN A 360 2.39 -19.09 8.50
C ASN A 360 2.82 -18.84 7.04
N LEU A 361 4.08 -19.08 6.70
CA LEU A 361 4.57 -18.94 5.33
C LEU A 361 3.83 -19.89 4.38
N ARG A 362 3.63 -21.15 4.79
CA ARG A 362 2.86 -22.12 3.99
C ARG A 362 1.47 -21.58 3.62
N ARG A 363 0.76 -20.97 4.58
CA ARG A 363 -0.56 -20.38 4.31
C ARG A 363 -0.48 -19.24 3.31
N HIS A 364 0.49 -18.34 3.42
CA HIS A 364 0.68 -17.24 2.46
C HIS A 364 1.00 -17.73 1.04
N VAL A 365 1.86 -18.74 0.91
CA VAL A 365 2.16 -19.38 -0.38
C VAL A 365 0.91 -19.99 -1.00
N ARG A 366 0.15 -20.79 -0.22
CA ARG A 366 -1.11 -21.39 -0.70
C ARG A 366 -2.18 -20.35 -1.05
N ASN A 367 -2.21 -19.22 -0.35
CA ASN A 367 -3.11 -18.11 -0.69
C ASN A 367 -2.80 -17.53 -2.07
N VAL A 368 -1.52 -17.36 -2.42
CA VAL A 368 -1.11 -16.90 -3.77
C VAL A 368 -1.52 -17.89 -4.84
N GLU A 369 -1.32 -19.19 -4.61
CA GLU A 369 -1.70 -20.25 -5.55
C GLU A 369 -3.21 -20.28 -5.85
N LYS A 370 -4.06 -19.90 -4.90
CA LYS A 370 -5.52 -19.81 -5.09
C LYS A 370 -5.93 -18.81 -6.18
N PHE A 371 -5.13 -17.75 -6.35
CA PHE A 371 -5.32 -16.79 -7.43
C PHE A 371 -4.77 -17.28 -8.78
N GLY A 372 -4.20 -18.48 -8.84
CA GLY A 372 -3.63 -19.05 -10.06
C GLY A 372 -2.30 -18.43 -10.49
N VAL A 373 -1.58 -17.82 -9.55
CA VAL A 373 -0.27 -17.16 -9.79
C VAL A 373 0.85 -17.96 -9.12
N THR A 374 2.00 -18.03 -9.79
CA THR A 374 3.19 -18.72 -9.27
C THR A 374 3.82 -17.95 -8.12
N PRO A 375 3.93 -18.52 -6.90
CA PRO A 375 4.68 -17.94 -5.81
C PRO A 375 6.18 -18.23 -5.94
N VAL A 376 7.00 -17.25 -5.52
CA VAL A 376 8.44 -17.38 -5.29
C VAL A 376 8.73 -16.83 -3.89
N VAL A 377 9.42 -17.58 -3.05
CA VAL A 377 9.79 -17.13 -1.70
C VAL A 377 11.15 -16.42 -1.74
N ALA A 378 11.17 -15.18 -1.30
CA ALA A 378 12.40 -14.43 -1.05
C ALA A 378 12.72 -14.51 0.45
N ILE A 379 13.77 -15.24 0.81
CA ILE A 379 14.29 -15.27 2.18
C ILE A 379 15.18 -14.04 2.36
N ASN A 380 14.62 -12.96 2.91
CA ASN A 380 15.36 -11.72 3.14
C ASN A 380 16.29 -11.91 4.34
N GLN A 381 17.59 -12.04 4.06
CA GLN A 381 18.62 -12.32 5.03
C GLN A 381 18.97 -11.11 5.90
N PHE A 382 19.12 -11.35 7.19
CA PHE A 382 19.66 -10.39 8.16
C PHE A 382 20.97 -10.89 8.73
N SER A 383 21.82 -9.97 9.20
CA SER A 383 23.12 -10.29 9.79
C SER A 383 23.06 -11.20 11.03
N SER A 384 21.89 -11.31 11.66
CA SER A 384 21.63 -12.19 12.81
C SER A 384 21.23 -13.61 12.42
N ASP A 385 20.93 -13.87 11.16
CA ASP A 385 20.43 -15.17 10.71
C ASP A 385 21.59 -16.16 10.63
N SER A 386 21.40 -17.35 11.18
CA SER A 386 22.43 -18.39 11.14
C SER A 386 22.37 -19.18 9.83
N PRO A 387 23.51 -19.71 9.33
CA PRO A 387 23.50 -20.58 8.15
C PRO A 387 22.56 -21.78 8.31
N GLU A 388 22.52 -22.39 9.49
CA GLU A 388 21.64 -23.53 9.78
C GLU A 388 20.15 -23.19 9.62
N GLU A 389 19.71 -22.00 10.07
CA GLU A 389 18.35 -21.53 9.91
C GLU A 389 18.00 -21.27 8.43
N LEU A 390 18.92 -20.68 7.68
CA LEU A 390 18.74 -20.43 6.24
C LEU A 390 18.68 -21.73 5.43
N ASP A 391 19.62 -22.65 5.69
CA ASP A 391 19.68 -23.95 5.02
C ASP A 391 18.41 -24.78 5.31
N TRP A 392 17.95 -24.78 6.57
CA TRP A 392 16.71 -25.46 6.95
C TRP A 392 15.50 -24.90 6.19
N LEU A 393 15.40 -23.56 6.10
CA LEU A 393 14.27 -22.92 5.43
C LEU A 393 14.27 -23.16 3.91
N LEU A 394 15.45 -23.16 3.28
CA LEU A 394 15.59 -23.52 1.87
C LEU A 394 15.19 -24.99 1.62
N ALA A 395 15.67 -25.91 2.49
CA ALA A 395 15.31 -27.32 2.40
C ALA A 395 13.80 -27.54 2.57
N TRP A 396 13.18 -26.81 3.52
CA TRP A 396 11.74 -26.84 3.70
C TRP A 396 10.98 -26.34 2.47
N CYS A 397 11.38 -25.21 1.88
CA CYS A 397 10.77 -24.71 0.65
C CYS A 397 10.86 -25.73 -0.51
N ALA A 398 12.03 -26.37 -0.67
CA ALA A 398 12.21 -27.41 -1.68
C ALA A 398 11.31 -28.62 -1.44
N ALA A 399 11.14 -29.06 -0.17
CA ALA A 399 10.25 -30.15 0.21
C ALA A 399 8.76 -29.82 -0.05
N GLU A 400 8.35 -28.56 0.10
CA GLU A 400 7.01 -28.08 -0.23
C GLU A 400 6.80 -27.84 -1.74
N GLY A 401 7.84 -28.01 -2.56
CA GLY A 401 7.78 -27.73 -4.01
C GLY A 401 7.71 -26.23 -4.34
N VAL A 402 8.16 -25.36 -3.45
CA VAL A 402 8.12 -23.91 -3.61
C VAL A 402 9.51 -23.39 -4.00
N ARG A 403 9.57 -22.58 -5.06
CA ARG A 403 10.81 -21.89 -5.46
C ARG A 403 11.21 -20.88 -4.40
N ALA A 404 12.44 -20.95 -3.92
CA ALA A 404 12.94 -20.02 -2.91
C ALA A 404 14.42 -19.68 -3.14
N ALA A 405 14.79 -18.46 -2.79
CA ALA A 405 16.20 -18.04 -2.75
C ALA A 405 16.46 -17.15 -1.55
N VAL A 406 17.67 -17.22 -1.02
CA VAL A 406 18.19 -16.24 -0.04
C VAL A 406 18.56 -14.96 -0.78
N ALA A 407 18.18 -13.82 -0.21
CA ALA A 407 18.45 -12.50 -0.78
C ALA A 407 19.09 -11.58 0.28
N ASP A 408 20.35 -11.20 0.07
CA ASP A 408 21.09 -10.20 0.85
C ASP A 408 21.14 -8.87 0.10
N VAL A 409 19.95 -8.38 -0.27
CA VAL A 409 19.85 -7.15 -1.07
C VAL A 409 20.06 -5.88 -0.26
N TRP A 410 19.96 -5.96 1.07
CA TRP A 410 20.30 -4.83 1.94
C TRP A 410 21.82 -4.61 2.00
N GLY A 411 22.59 -5.66 2.24
CA GLY A 411 24.05 -5.58 2.43
C GLY A 411 24.84 -5.52 1.12
N ARG A 412 24.43 -6.29 0.13
CA ARG A 412 25.15 -6.44 -1.15
C ARG A 412 24.49 -5.69 -2.31
N GLY A 413 23.23 -5.26 -2.13
CA GLY A 413 22.44 -4.58 -3.15
C GLY A 413 22.01 -5.50 -4.30
N GLY A 414 20.91 -5.12 -4.97
CA GLY A 414 20.50 -5.77 -6.21
C GLY A 414 21.38 -5.38 -7.41
N GLY A 415 22.02 -4.22 -7.36
CA GLY A 415 23.07 -3.81 -8.31
C GLY A 415 24.39 -4.57 -8.15
N GLY A 416 24.62 -5.18 -6.96
CA GLY A 416 25.60 -6.22 -6.70
C GLY A 416 25.02 -7.61 -7.02
N ASP A 417 25.43 -8.64 -6.28
CA ASP A 417 25.01 -10.03 -6.48
C ASP A 417 24.02 -10.54 -5.40
N GLY A 418 23.54 -9.63 -4.52
CA GLY A 418 22.70 -9.98 -3.38
C GLY A 418 21.31 -10.52 -3.72
N GLY A 419 20.85 -10.39 -4.95
CA GLY A 419 19.53 -10.85 -5.39
C GLY A 419 19.53 -11.70 -6.66
N ASP A 420 20.68 -12.20 -7.13
CA ASP A 420 20.80 -12.87 -8.43
C ASP A 420 19.98 -14.16 -8.56
N GLU A 421 20.06 -15.01 -7.55
CA GLU A 421 19.31 -16.27 -7.54
C GLU A 421 17.79 -15.98 -7.50
N LEU A 422 17.38 -15.03 -6.69
CA LEU A 422 15.98 -14.59 -6.64
C LEU A 422 15.51 -14.05 -8.00
N ALA A 423 16.32 -13.21 -8.65
CA ALA A 423 16.02 -12.65 -9.97
C ALA A 423 15.88 -13.74 -11.02
N ALA A 424 16.77 -14.75 -11.03
CA ALA A 424 16.69 -15.89 -11.94
C ALA A 424 15.39 -16.70 -11.74
N LEU A 425 15.00 -16.97 -10.49
CA LEU A 425 13.75 -17.69 -10.20
C LEU A 425 12.51 -16.87 -10.59
N VAL A 426 12.53 -15.57 -10.37
CA VAL A 426 11.42 -14.68 -10.75
C VAL A 426 11.32 -14.56 -12.26
N ALA A 427 12.44 -14.41 -12.99
CA ALA A 427 12.44 -14.40 -14.46
C ALA A 427 11.84 -15.68 -15.03
N GLN A 428 12.18 -16.86 -14.49
CA GLN A 428 11.55 -18.13 -14.87
C GLN A 428 10.06 -18.18 -14.55
N ALA A 429 9.66 -17.66 -13.37
CA ALA A 429 8.24 -17.63 -12.98
C ALA A 429 7.42 -16.71 -13.90
N VAL A 430 7.98 -15.59 -14.32
CA VAL A 430 7.34 -14.64 -15.25
C VAL A 430 7.10 -15.24 -16.63
N GLU A 431 7.94 -16.17 -17.11
CA GLU A 431 7.74 -16.88 -18.38
C GLU A 431 6.69 -18.00 -18.28
N THR A 432 6.33 -18.44 -17.08
CA THR A 432 5.27 -19.42 -16.87
C THR A 432 3.90 -18.77 -17.09
N PRO A 433 3.02 -19.31 -17.95
CA PRO A 433 1.68 -18.75 -18.13
C PRO A 433 0.92 -18.66 -16.80
N SER A 434 0.42 -17.48 -16.48
CA SER A 434 -0.44 -17.27 -15.30
C SER A 434 -1.88 -17.70 -15.62
N SER A 435 -2.50 -18.42 -14.70
CA SER A 435 -3.93 -18.73 -14.73
C SER A 435 -4.71 -17.85 -13.76
N PHE A 436 -4.31 -16.58 -13.68
CA PHE A 436 -4.86 -15.61 -12.75
C PHE A 436 -6.38 -15.56 -12.76
N ARG A 437 -6.96 -15.57 -11.58
CA ARG A 437 -8.40 -15.40 -11.35
C ARG A 437 -8.65 -14.64 -10.07
N HIS A 438 -9.75 -13.91 -10.03
CA HIS A 438 -10.25 -13.29 -8.81
C HIS A 438 -10.83 -14.35 -7.87
N LEU A 439 -10.81 -14.06 -6.56
CA LEU A 439 -11.27 -15.00 -5.55
C LEU A 439 -12.80 -15.20 -5.60
N TYR A 440 -13.53 -14.17 -6.00
CA TYR A 440 -15.00 -14.18 -6.09
C TYR A 440 -15.52 -13.32 -7.25
N PRO A 441 -16.69 -13.64 -7.81
CA PRO A 441 -17.39 -12.78 -8.77
C PRO A 441 -18.08 -11.61 -8.04
N LEU A 442 -18.25 -10.46 -8.72
CA LEU A 442 -18.84 -9.26 -8.11
C LEU A 442 -20.35 -9.38 -7.85
N GLU A 443 -21.00 -10.29 -8.51
CA GLU A 443 -22.46 -10.55 -8.42
C GLU A 443 -22.85 -11.26 -7.10
N LEU A 444 -21.88 -11.83 -6.38
CA LEU A 444 -22.15 -12.40 -5.06
C LEU A 444 -22.65 -11.32 -4.08
N PRO A 445 -23.54 -11.64 -3.14
CA PRO A 445 -23.86 -10.78 -2.01
C PRO A 445 -22.60 -10.36 -1.26
N VAL A 446 -22.59 -9.15 -0.70
CA VAL A 446 -21.42 -8.62 0.05
C VAL A 446 -21.04 -9.56 1.22
N GLU A 447 -22.03 -10.11 1.91
CA GLU A 447 -21.83 -11.09 2.98
C GLU A 447 -21.04 -12.31 2.48
N ASP A 448 -21.38 -12.85 1.31
CA ASP A 448 -20.74 -14.04 0.75
C ASP A 448 -19.33 -13.74 0.26
N LYS A 449 -19.06 -12.53 -0.28
CA LYS A 449 -17.71 -12.07 -0.61
C LYS A 449 -16.83 -12.05 0.65
N ILE A 450 -17.33 -11.50 1.74
CA ILE A 450 -16.63 -11.46 3.05
C ILE A 450 -16.36 -12.87 3.56
N ARG A 451 -17.35 -13.77 3.51
CA ARG A 451 -17.19 -15.18 3.89
C ARG A 451 -16.14 -15.88 3.03
N THR A 452 -16.15 -15.64 1.72
CA THR A 452 -15.16 -16.21 0.80
C THR A 452 -13.74 -15.79 1.18
N ILE A 453 -13.49 -14.50 1.42
CA ILE A 453 -12.17 -14.03 1.84
C ILE A 453 -11.78 -14.65 3.19
N ALA A 454 -12.68 -14.64 4.17
CA ALA A 454 -12.40 -15.15 5.51
C ALA A 454 -12.07 -16.66 5.50
N GLN A 455 -12.79 -17.45 4.74
CA GLN A 455 -12.59 -18.90 4.67
C GLN A 455 -11.38 -19.24 3.81
N GLU A 456 -11.28 -18.68 2.59
CA GLU A 456 -10.26 -19.05 1.63
C GLU A 456 -8.89 -18.48 1.99
N ILE A 457 -8.82 -17.21 2.38
CA ILE A 457 -7.53 -16.52 2.65
C ILE A 457 -7.12 -16.67 4.11
N TYR A 458 -8.05 -16.44 5.05
CA TYR A 458 -7.69 -16.48 6.48
C TYR A 458 -7.80 -17.88 7.07
N GLY A 459 -8.64 -18.76 6.50
CA GLY A 459 -8.93 -20.10 7.01
C GLY A 459 -9.85 -20.08 8.23
N ALA A 460 -10.75 -19.11 8.29
CA ALA A 460 -11.80 -19.04 9.30
C ALA A 460 -12.87 -20.10 9.04
N ASP A 461 -13.51 -20.57 10.12
CA ASP A 461 -14.66 -21.48 10.02
C ASP A 461 -15.95 -20.73 9.63
N GLY A 462 -16.02 -19.43 9.93
CA GLY A 462 -17.17 -18.59 9.64
C GLY A 462 -16.93 -17.10 9.85
N VAL A 463 -18.00 -16.33 9.64
CA VAL A 463 -18.03 -14.88 9.85
C VAL A 463 -19.29 -14.51 10.62
N ASP A 464 -19.13 -13.74 11.69
CA ASP A 464 -20.20 -13.13 12.45
C ASP A 464 -20.32 -11.64 12.13
N PHE A 465 -21.54 -11.16 11.97
CA PHE A 465 -21.83 -9.75 11.70
C PHE A 465 -22.51 -9.13 12.92
N SER A 466 -21.99 -8.00 13.39
CA SER A 466 -22.64 -7.20 14.41
C SER A 466 -24.00 -6.64 13.93
N VAL A 467 -24.84 -6.22 14.85
CA VAL A 467 -26.11 -5.56 14.51
C VAL A 467 -25.90 -4.29 13.64
N PRO A 468 -24.91 -3.41 13.90
CA PRO A 468 -24.56 -2.31 13.00
C PRO A 468 -24.17 -2.79 11.59
N ALA A 469 -23.34 -3.83 11.48
CA ALA A 469 -22.91 -4.38 10.19
C ALA A 469 -24.10 -4.93 9.38
N LEU A 470 -25.03 -5.66 10.02
CA LEU A 470 -26.25 -6.17 9.35
C LEU A 470 -27.15 -5.04 8.84
N LYS A 471 -27.31 -3.96 9.63
CA LYS A 471 -28.04 -2.78 9.16
C LYS A 471 -27.36 -2.12 7.96
N ARG A 472 -26.03 -2.06 7.98
CA ARG A 472 -25.25 -1.49 6.87
C ARG A 472 -25.34 -2.36 5.61
N LEU A 473 -25.36 -3.70 5.73
CA LEU A 473 -25.61 -4.59 4.60
C LEU A 473 -26.93 -4.26 3.91
N ALA A 474 -28.01 -4.10 4.68
CA ALA A 474 -29.31 -3.70 4.13
C ALA A 474 -29.29 -2.32 3.45
N ASP A 475 -28.51 -1.36 3.98
CA ASP A 475 -28.32 -0.05 3.35
C ASP A 475 -27.53 -0.15 2.04
N ILE A 476 -26.50 -0.99 1.99
CA ILE A 476 -25.67 -1.25 0.80
C ILE A 476 -26.53 -1.84 -0.32
N GLU A 477 -27.32 -2.86 -0.03
CA GLU A 477 -28.22 -3.48 -1.01
C GLU A 477 -29.27 -2.49 -1.54
N ARG A 478 -29.92 -1.75 -0.64
CA ARG A 478 -30.94 -0.74 -1.00
C ARG A 478 -30.38 0.35 -1.92
N ASN A 479 -29.10 0.74 -1.74
CA ASN A 479 -28.46 1.77 -2.56
C ASN A 479 -27.77 1.21 -3.82
N GLY A 480 -27.89 -0.10 -4.10
CA GLY A 480 -27.33 -0.72 -5.29
C GLY A 480 -25.80 -0.88 -5.27
N TRP A 481 -25.18 -0.90 -4.10
CA TRP A 481 -23.71 -1.04 -3.93
C TRP A 481 -23.27 -2.48 -3.72
N GLY A 482 -24.17 -3.45 -3.84
CA GLY A 482 -23.89 -4.87 -3.59
C GLY A 482 -22.84 -5.47 -4.54
N SER A 483 -22.64 -4.91 -5.75
CA SER A 483 -21.64 -5.36 -6.72
C SER A 483 -20.22 -4.86 -6.45
N LEU A 484 -19.98 -4.02 -5.45
CA LEU A 484 -18.64 -3.55 -5.11
C LEU A 484 -17.78 -4.66 -4.50
N PRO A 485 -16.47 -4.73 -4.80
CA PRO A 485 -15.54 -5.64 -4.11
C PRO A 485 -15.37 -5.25 -2.64
N VAL A 486 -14.87 -6.20 -1.84
CA VAL A 486 -14.66 -6.03 -0.41
C VAL A 486 -13.19 -5.76 -0.10
N CYS A 487 -12.95 -4.82 0.80
CA CYS A 487 -11.65 -4.50 1.39
C CYS A 487 -11.70 -4.87 2.88
N MET A 488 -11.12 -6.02 3.24
CA MET A 488 -11.07 -6.44 4.65
C MET A 488 -10.09 -5.58 5.45
N ALA A 489 -10.57 -4.98 6.52
CA ALA A 489 -9.79 -4.16 7.44
C ALA A 489 -9.61 -4.90 8.78
N LYS A 490 -8.46 -5.57 8.95
CA LYS A 490 -8.11 -6.35 10.13
C LYS A 490 -6.67 -6.10 10.59
N THR A 491 -6.27 -6.70 11.71
CA THR A 491 -4.87 -6.71 12.14
C THR A 491 -3.96 -7.35 11.08
N GLN A 492 -2.77 -6.81 10.90
CA GLN A 492 -1.76 -7.37 9.99
C GLN A 492 -0.91 -8.49 10.60
N TYR A 493 -1.01 -8.74 11.90
CA TYR A 493 -0.13 -9.64 12.64
C TYR A 493 -0.63 -11.09 12.73
N SER A 494 -1.88 -11.34 12.34
CA SER A 494 -2.51 -12.66 12.39
C SER A 494 -3.44 -12.85 11.20
N PHE A 495 -3.72 -14.09 10.81
CA PHE A 495 -4.82 -14.42 9.89
C PHE A 495 -6.20 -14.16 10.52
N THR A 496 -6.29 -14.13 11.85
CA THR A 496 -7.54 -13.82 12.57
C THR A 496 -7.71 -12.30 12.77
N ASP A 497 -8.79 -11.90 13.39
CA ASP A 497 -9.02 -10.53 13.89
C ASP A 497 -8.38 -10.27 15.27
N ASP A 498 -7.69 -11.27 15.84
CA ASP A 498 -6.92 -11.19 17.10
C ASP A 498 -5.41 -11.28 16.79
N ALA A 499 -4.67 -10.19 17.05
CA ALA A 499 -3.24 -10.09 16.78
C ALA A 499 -2.37 -11.06 17.62
N SER A 500 -2.89 -11.61 18.70
CA SER A 500 -2.16 -12.54 19.57
C SER A 500 -2.13 -13.98 19.04
N ARG A 501 -2.99 -14.32 18.09
CA ARG A 501 -3.06 -15.68 17.52
C ARG A 501 -2.08 -15.84 16.38
N LEU A 502 -0.91 -16.37 16.68
CA LEU A 502 0.23 -16.52 15.75
C LEU A 502 0.14 -17.79 14.89
N GLY A 503 1.06 -17.94 13.94
CA GLY A 503 1.17 -19.10 13.05
C GLY A 503 0.08 -19.15 11.98
N ALA A 504 -0.62 -20.26 11.88
CA ALA A 504 -1.79 -20.46 11.02
C ALA A 504 -2.97 -21.00 11.85
N PRO A 505 -3.67 -20.14 12.59
CA PRO A 505 -4.76 -20.53 13.48
C PRO A 505 -5.87 -21.28 12.75
N LYS A 506 -6.56 -22.16 13.49
CA LYS A 506 -7.76 -22.90 13.08
C LYS A 506 -8.84 -22.73 14.14
N GLY A 507 -10.09 -23.08 13.82
CA GLY A 507 -11.18 -23.04 14.78
C GLY A 507 -11.50 -21.61 15.23
N PHE A 508 -11.69 -20.68 14.29
CA PHE A 508 -12.00 -19.28 14.60
C PHE A 508 -13.02 -18.68 13.65
N THR A 509 -13.69 -17.67 14.14
CA THR A 509 -14.66 -16.87 13.40
C THR A 509 -14.12 -15.44 13.26
N ILE A 510 -14.33 -14.80 12.12
CA ILE A 510 -14.04 -13.37 11.91
C ILE A 510 -15.28 -12.56 12.33
N HIS A 511 -15.06 -11.49 13.09
CA HIS A 511 -16.14 -10.63 13.58
C HIS A 511 -16.17 -9.30 12.83
N VAL A 512 -17.16 -9.14 11.95
CA VAL A 512 -17.36 -7.88 11.21
C VAL A 512 -18.17 -6.91 12.07
N ARG A 513 -17.51 -5.83 12.48
CA ARG A 513 -18.08 -4.81 13.36
C ARG A 513 -18.94 -3.80 12.61
N ASP A 514 -18.51 -3.36 11.44
CA ASP A 514 -19.21 -2.39 10.60
C ASP A 514 -18.74 -2.51 9.14
N LEU A 515 -19.50 -1.90 8.23
CA LEU A 515 -19.20 -1.83 6.81
C LEU A 515 -19.19 -0.36 6.36
N LEU A 516 -18.17 0.04 5.64
CA LEU A 516 -18.03 1.41 5.15
C LEU A 516 -17.96 1.41 3.62
N PRO A 517 -19.06 1.73 2.92
CA PRO A 517 -19.02 1.92 1.47
C PRO A 517 -18.11 3.11 1.10
N LYS A 518 -17.14 2.87 0.23
CA LYS A 518 -16.27 3.86 -0.38
C LYS A 518 -16.66 3.96 -1.86
N THR A 519 -17.76 4.65 -2.10
CA THR A 519 -18.48 4.62 -3.39
C THR A 519 -17.69 5.26 -4.54
N GLY A 520 -16.88 6.27 -4.25
CA GLY A 520 -15.98 6.87 -5.22
C GLY A 520 -14.81 5.94 -5.56
N ALA A 521 -14.17 5.34 -4.55
CA ALA A 521 -13.11 4.37 -4.74
C ALA A 521 -13.65 3.07 -5.35
N GLY A 522 -14.91 2.72 -5.07
CA GLY A 522 -15.57 1.57 -5.65
C GLY A 522 -15.31 0.27 -4.86
N PHE A 523 -15.24 0.31 -3.53
CA PHE A 523 -15.16 -0.88 -2.69
C PHE A 523 -15.86 -0.67 -1.34
N ILE A 524 -16.12 -1.75 -0.63
CA ILE A 524 -16.71 -1.73 0.70
C ILE A 524 -15.64 -2.17 1.71
N VAL A 525 -15.34 -1.32 2.70
CA VAL A 525 -14.44 -1.68 3.79
C VAL A 525 -15.22 -2.46 4.83
N ALA A 526 -14.79 -3.70 5.10
CA ALA A 526 -15.33 -4.53 6.18
C ALA A 526 -14.41 -4.42 7.40
N LEU A 527 -14.88 -3.72 8.44
CA LEU A 527 -14.12 -3.47 9.66
C LEU A 527 -14.21 -4.68 10.60
N THR A 528 -13.07 -5.26 10.93
CA THR A 528 -12.93 -6.27 11.98
C THR A 528 -12.00 -5.70 13.06
N GLY A 529 -12.35 -5.88 14.33
CA GLY A 529 -11.52 -5.35 15.42
C GLY A 529 -11.36 -3.82 15.43
N ALA A 530 -10.34 -3.32 16.11
CA ALA A 530 -10.06 -1.89 16.28
C ALA A 530 -9.07 -1.38 15.22
N VAL A 531 -9.57 -1.06 14.03
CA VAL A 531 -8.77 -0.40 12.98
C VAL A 531 -8.92 1.12 13.11
N MET A 532 -7.80 1.84 13.18
CA MET A 532 -7.75 3.29 13.33
C MET A 532 -7.36 3.97 12.03
N THR A 533 -8.12 4.98 11.65
CA THR A 533 -7.89 5.85 10.48
C THR A 533 -7.04 7.08 10.79
N MET A 534 -6.83 7.38 12.07
CA MET A 534 -5.91 8.40 12.56
C MET A 534 -4.98 7.77 13.61
N PRO A 535 -3.76 7.33 13.22
CA PRO A 535 -2.77 6.82 14.16
C PRO A 535 -2.34 7.88 15.17
N GLY A 536 -1.85 7.46 16.33
CA GLY A 536 -1.18 8.34 17.28
C GLY A 536 0.34 8.21 17.17
N LEU A 537 1.06 9.25 17.58
CA LEU A 537 2.50 9.14 17.77
C LEU A 537 2.81 8.17 18.91
N PRO A 538 3.91 7.39 18.83
CA PRO A 538 4.37 6.54 19.92
C PRO A 538 4.95 7.36 21.07
N ALA A 539 5.27 6.70 22.18
CA ALA A 539 5.89 7.37 23.34
C ALA A 539 7.24 8.02 23.00
N VAL A 540 8.00 7.38 22.08
CA VAL A 540 9.27 7.90 21.56
C VAL A 540 9.17 7.94 20.03
N PRO A 541 8.68 9.05 19.44
CA PRO A 541 8.57 9.17 18.00
C PRO A 541 9.95 9.32 17.33
N ALA A 542 10.06 8.89 16.07
CA ALA A 542 11.28 9.02 15.27
C ALA A 542 11.73 10.48 15.14
N ALA A 543 10.80 11.43 15.13
CA ALA A 543 11.05 12.87 15.08
C ALA A 543 12.02 13.39 16.18
N LEU A 544 12.11 12.71 17.33
CA LEU A 544 13.06 13.09 18.39
C LEU A 544 14.54 12.87 18.02
N ARG A 545 14.82 12.13 16.95
CA ARG A 545 16.16 11.84 16.45
C ARG A 545 16.47 12.55 15.14
N MET A 546 15.49 13.26 14.59
CA MET A 546 15.61 13.96 13.30
C MET A 546 16.11 15.39 13.53
N ASP A 547 17.04 15.81 12.68
CA ASP A 547 17.60 17.17 12.67
C ASP A 547 18.11 17.50 11.26
N VAL A 548 18.66 18.68 11.08
CA VAL A 548 19.41 19.11 9.89
C VAL A 548 20.78 19.62 10.29
N ASP A 549 21.81 19.31 9.49
CA ASP A 549 23.14 19.91 9.69
C ASP A 549 23.20 21.35 9.16
N ALA A 550 24.38 21.98 9.30
CA ALA A 550 24.59 23.37 8.86
C ALA A 550 24.49 23.57 7.34
N GLU A 551 24.67 22.50 6.59
CA GLU A 551 24.58 22.43 5.13
C GLU A 551 23.15 22.12 4.65
N GLY A 552 22.19 21.84 5.58
CA GLY A 552 20.81 21.51 5.28
C GLY A 552 20.57 20.02 5.00
N ASN A 553 21.52 19.14 5.29
CA ASN A 553 21.33 17.71 5.10
C ASN A 553 20.55 17.10 6.28
N PRO A 554 19.62 16.16 6.02
CA PRO A 554 18.85 15.53 7.10
C PRO A 554 19.74 14.65 8.00
N ILE A 555 19.41 14.59 9.28
CA ILE A 555 20.01 13.72 10.30
C ILE A 555 18.91 12.83 10.86
N GLY A 556 19.17 11.54 11.08
CA GLY A 556 18.25 10.60 11.73
C GLY A 556 16.99 10.26 10.94
N LEU A 557 16.91 10.64 9.68
CA LEU A 557 15.87 10.18 8.74
C LEU A 557 16.20 8.73 8.33
N THR A 558 15.22 7.82 8.39
CA THR A 558 15.40 6.38 8.09
C THR A 558 14.35 5.89 7.11
#